data_5afde068b0042989662d1c21bdeb5a66
#
_entry.id   5afde068b0042989662d1c21bdeb5a66
#
_cell.length_a   1.000
_cell.length_b   1.000
_cell.length_c   1.000
_cell.angle_alpha   90.00
_cell.angle_beta   90.00
_cell.angle_gamma   90.00
#
_symmetry.space_group_name_H-M   'P 1'
#
loop_
_entity.id
_entity.type
_entity.pdbx_description
1 polymer ?
#
loop_
_entity_poly.entity_id
_entity_poly.type
_entity_poly.pdbx_seq_one_letter_code
_entity_poly.pdbx_strand_id
1 'polypeptide(L)'
;MSLLDLFRGSPPPLVAQSLSDVQLMLERGHTMFAEASAHLLQNEVLEVDLARLDEDVNGAEQRIRRSVLGHLSIDPNRDLVFSLKLISIVQEAERIGDLCKSLAKVAALADGPRMGPRVDALREMQQEILEMFELTRRAFVKSDEASADLVMQRHESIKKKSADYLTELAHATDVTTNQAVVYALGSRILSRVSAHLANIGSAVASSFDRLRRKAV
;
A
#
# COMPACT_ATOMS: atom_id res chain seq x y z
N MET A 1 -8.91 11.69 17.33
CA MET A 1 -8.89 10.54 18.29
C MET A 1 -8.19 9.40 17.57
N SER A 2 -7.01 9.05 18.00
CA SER A 2 -6.13 8.03 17.42
C SER A 2 -6.79 6.64 17.49
N LEU A 3 -6.32 5.70 16.62
CA LEU A 3 -6.79 4.31 16.63
C LEU A 3 -6.59 3.64 18.01
N LEU A 4 -5.51 4.00 18.72
CA LEU A 4 -5.18 3.48 20.04
C LEU A 4 -5.86 4.24 21.18
N ASP A 5 -6.27 5.49 20.98
CA ASP A 5 -7.03 6.27 21.98
C ASP A 5 -8.42 5.71 22.23
N LEU A 6 -8.89 4.80 21.40
CA LEU A 6 -10.15 4.06 21.61
C LEU A 6 -10.05 3.07 22.77
N PHE A 7 -8.83 2.72 23.21
CA PHE A 7 -8.60 1.81 24.32
C PHE A 7 -8.00 2.56 25.50
N ARG A 8 -8.84 2.85 26.52
CA ARG A 8 -8.36 3.32 27.82
C ARG A 8 -7.76 2.14 28.59
N GLY A 9 -6.43 1.92 28.44
CA GLY A 9 -5.70 0.84 29.09
C GLY A 9 -5.02 -0.11 28.09
N SER A 10 -4.51 -1.26 28.55
CA SER A 10 -3.93 -2.27 27.66
C SER A 10 -5.02 -2.81 26.72
N PRO A 11 -4.75 -2.85 25.40
CA PRO A 11 -5.73 -3.38 24.45
C PRO A 11 -6.08 -4.84 24.78
N PRO A 12 -7.32 -5.27 24.57
CA PRO A 12 -7.70 -6.67 24.71
C PRO A 12 -6.77 -7.57 23.88
N PRO A 13 -6.48 -8.81 24.30
CA PRO A 13 -5.55 -9.70 23.59
C PRO A 13 -5.85 -9.85 22.09
N LEU A 14 -7.15 -9.84 21.73
CA LEU A 14 -7.62 -9.91 20.36
C LEU A 14 -7.20 -8.69 19.54
N VAL A 15 -7.26 -7.51 20.11
CA VAL A 15 -6.83 -6.25 19.47
C VAL A 15 -5.33 -6.23 19.31
N ALA A 16 -4.58 -6.62 20.34
CA ALA A 16 -3.12 -6.70 20.27
C ALA A 16 -2.65 -7.65 19.16
N GLN A 17 -3.27 -8.83 19.02
CA GLN A 17 -2.98 -9.77 17.95
C GLN A 17 -3.30 -9.18 16.56
N SER A 18 -4.45 -8.53 16.42
CA SER A 18 -4.84 -7.90 15.14
C SER A 18 -3.89 -6.76 14.74
N LEU A 19 -3.40 -5.98 15.69
CA LEU A 19 -2.39 -4.95 15.42
C LEU A 19 -1.06 -5.56 14.94
N SER A 20 -0.63 -6.68 15.55
CA SER A 20 0.56 -7.41 15.12
C SER A 20 0.39 -7.99 13.71
N ASP A 21 -0.77 -8.54 13.38
CA ASP A 21 -1.07 -9.06 12.06
C ASP A 21 -1.07 -7.95 10.99
N VAL A 22 -1.59 -6.74 11.28
CA VAL A 22 -1.49 -5.59 10.35
C VAL A 22 -0.04 -5.16 10.15
N GLN A 23 0.78 -5.13 11.21
CA GLN A 23 2.21 -4.83 11.07
C GLN A 23 2.89 -5.83 10.14
N LEU A 24 2.63 -7.12 10.32
CA LEU A 24 3.13 -8.17 9.42
C LEU A 24 2.72 -7.92 7.97
N MET A 25 1.45 -7.57 7.72
CA MET A 25 0.96 -7.28 6.36
C MET A 25 1.70 -6.08 5.74
N LEU A 26 1.95 -5.01 6.50
CA LEU A 26 2.69 -3.84 6.03
C LEU A 26 4.17 -4.16 5.75
N GLU A 27 4.82 -4.97 6.58
CA GLU A 27 6.20 -5.43 6.39
C GLU A 27 6.33 -6.31 5.14
N ARG A 28 5.41 -7.27 4.96
CA ARG A 28 5.38 -8.12 3.76
C ARG A 28 5.10 -7.29 2.51
N GLY A 29 4.12 -6.38 2.56
CA GLY A 29 3.80 -5.47 1.47
C GLY A 29 4.99 -4.59 1.07
N HIS A 30 5.76 -4.08 2.04
CA HIS A 30 7.00 -3.32 1.80
C HIS A 30 8.04 -4.17 1.07
N THR A 31 8.32 -5.39 1.57
CA THR A 31 9.27 -6.31 0.94
C THR A 31 8.84 -6.66 -0.48
N MET A 32 7.57 -7.05 -0.68
CA MET A 32 7.03 -7.36 -2.00
C MET A 32 7.15 -6.17 -2.96
N PHE A 33 6.88 -4.94 -2.49
CA PHE A 33 6.98 -3.75 -3.30
C PHE A 33 8.42 -3.43 -3.66
N ALA A 34 9.35 -3.46 -2.71
CA ALA A 34 10.77 -3.20 -2.96
C ALA A 34 11.31 -4.14 -4.05
N GLU A 35 11.10 -5.44 -3.90
CA GLU A 35 11.57 -6.46 -4.84
C GLU A 35 10.91 -6.37 -6.22
N ALA A 36 9.58 -6.31 -6.27
CA ALA A 36 8.85 -6.25 -7.53
C ALA A 36 9.14 -4.96 -8.32
N SER A 37 9.31 -3.83 -7.62
CA SER A 37 9.64 -2.56 -8.27
C SER A 37 11.11 -2.48 -8.69
N ALA A 38 12.04 -3.05 -7.94
CA ALA A 38 13.44 -3.18 -8.36
C ALA A 38 13.58 -4.10 -9.59
N HIS A 39 12.84 -5.22 -9.60
CA HIS A 39 12.76 -6.09 -10.77
C HIS A 39 12.25 -5.35 -12.02
N LEU A 40 11.21 -4.52 -11.89
CA LEU A 40 10.69 -3.74 -12.99
C LEU A 40 11.61 -2.59 -13.42
N LEU A 41 12.17 -1.83 -12.48
CA LEU A 41 12.78 -0.53 -12.77
C LEU A 41 14.32 -0.55 -12.77
N GLN A 42 14.93 -1.48 -12.05
CA GLN A 42 16.39 -1.60 -11.90
C GLN A 42 16.95 -2.81 -12.64
N ASN A 43 16.11 -3.60 -13.29
CA ASN A 43 16.46 -4.83 -14.00
C ASN A 43 17.05 -5.91 -13.07
N GLU A 44 16.75 -5.85 -11.79
CA GLU A 44 17.21 -6.83 -10.82
C GLU A 44 16.46 -8.16 -10.98
N VAL A 45 17.10 -9.23 -10.59
CA VAL A 45 16.45 -10.54 -10.54
C VAL A 45 15.52 -10.55 -9.33
N LEU A 46 14.31 -11.06 -9.51
CA LEU A 46 13.36 -11.23 -8.40
C LEU A 46 13.84 -12.41 -7.53
N GLU A 47 14.40 -12.10 -6.36
CA GLU A 47 14.98 -13.11 -5.46
C GLU A 47 13.98 -13.69 -4.46
N VAL A 48 12.83 -13.01 -4.25
CA VAL A 48 11.82 -13.43 -3.29
C VAL A 48 10.66 -14.18 -3.95
N ASP A 49 10.11 -15.13 -3.24
CA ASP A 49 8.85 -15.76 -3.61
C ASP A 49 7.66 -14.86 -3.22
N LEU A 50 7.22 -14.04 -4.17
CA LEU A 50 6.06 -13.15 -3.97
C LEU A 50 4.79 -13.91 -3.63
N ALA A 51 4.60 -15.15 -4.13
CA ALA A 51 3.42 -15.94 -3.84
C ALA A 51 3.39 -16.35 -2.36
N ARG A 52 4.53 -16.74 -1.81
CA ARG A 52 4.66 -17.09 -0.39
C ARG A 52 4.44 -15.88 0.51
N LEU A 53 5.00 -14.70 0.16
CA LEU A 53 4.76 -13.48 0.92
C LEU A 53 3.28 -13.05 0.89
N ASP A 54 2.63 -13.25 -0.25
CA ASP A 54 1.19 -13.03 -0.40
C ASP A 54 0.34 -13.98 0.44
N GLU A 55 0.75 -15.26 0.56
CA GLU A 55 0.11 -16.22 1.48
C GLU A 55 0.20 -15.77 2.94
N ASP A 56 1.34 -15.19 3.37
CA ASP A 56 1.49 -14.61 4.71
C ASP A 56 0.49 -13.45 4.92
N VAL A 57 0.35 -12.56 3.92
CA VAL A 57 -0.60 -11.44 3.94
C VAL A 57 -2.04 -11.93 4.01
N ASN A 58 -2.42 -12.87 3.14
CA ASN A 58 -3.76 -13.46 3.10
C ASN A 58 -4.09 -14.21 4.40
N GLY A 59 -3.12 -14.91 4.97
CA GLY A 59 -3.26 -15.59 6.26
C GLY A 59 -3.53 -14.60 7.41
N ALA A 60 -2.80 -13.48 7.44
CA ALA A 60 -3.00 -12.41 8.42
C ALA A 60 -4.37 -11.75 8.24
N GLU A 61 -4.78 -11.43 7.01
CA GLU A 61 -6.10 -10.92 6.69
C GLU A 61 -7.22 -11.82 7.25
N GLN A 62 -7.14 -13.12 6.96
CA GLN A 62 -8.15 -14.08 7.42
C GLN A 62 -8.23 -14.16 8.95
N ARG A 63 -7.07 -14.12 9.64
CA ARG A 63 -7.04 -14.10 11.12
C ARG A 63 -7.75 -12.87 11.67
N ILE A 64 -7.43 -11.70 11.13
CA ILE A 64 -8.04 -10.44 11.54
C ILE A 64 -9.55 -10.45 11.30
N ARG A 65 -10.01 -10.87 10.13
CA ARG A 65 -11.44 -10.95 9.79
C ARG A 65 -12.20 -11.89 10.74
N ARG A 66 -11.64 -13.06 11.07
CA ARG A 66 -12.23 -13.99 12.04
C ARG A 66 -12.25 -13.40 13.45
N SER A 67 -11.17 -12.72 13.84
CA SER A 67 -11.07 -12.04 15.13
C SER A 67 -12.13 -10.95 15.28
N VAL A 68 -12.29 -10.10 14.28
CA VAL A 68 -13.31 -9.04 14.28
C VAL A 68 -14.72 -9.64 14.32
N LEU A 69 -14.99 -10.65 13.49
CA LEU A 69 -16.30 -11.30 13.47
C LEU A 69 -16.63 -11.92 14.85
N GLY A 70 -15.69 -12.64 15.44
CA GLY A 70 -15.86 -13.24 16.77
C GLY A 70 -16.12 -12.19 17.85
N HIS A 71 -15.37 -11.07 17.82
CA HIS A 71 -15.54 -9.97 18.77
C HIS A 71 -16.95 -9.34 18.67
N LEU A 72 -17.37 -8.97 17.46
CA LEU A 72 -18.65 -8.34 17.21
C LEU A 72 -19.84 -9.30 17.42
N SER A 73 -19.63 -10.62 17.32
CA SER A 73 -20.67 -11.63 17.62
C SER A 73 -20.97 -11.74 19.11
N ILE A 74 -19.99 -11.40 19.98
CA ILE A 74 -20.17 -11.43 21.45
C ILE A 74 -20.78 -10.10 21.93
N ASP A 75 -20.25 -8.97 21.46
CA ASP A 75 -20.74 -7.64 21.80
C ASP A 75 -20.69 -6.73 20.55
N PRO A 76 -21.80 -6.62 19.81
CA PRO A 76 -21.85 -5.87 18.53
C PRO A 76 -21.54 -4.38 18.66
N ASN A 77 -21.70 -3.78 19.84
CA ASN A 77 -21.48 -2.35 20.07
C ASN A 77 -20.08 -2.05 20.58
N ARG A 78 -19.38 -3.06 21.08
CA ARG A 78 -18.06 -2.89 21.66
C ARG A 78 -17.03 -2.72 20.54
N ASP A 79 -16.30 -1.61 20.59
CA ASP A 79 -15.20 -1.32 19.66
C ASP A 79 -15.59 -1.39 18.17
N LEU A 80 -16.86 -1.15 17.84
CA LEU A 80 -17.38 -1.23 16.47
C LEU A 80 -16.57 -0.34 15.50
N VAL A 81 -16.31 0.92 15.88
CA VAL A 81 -15.56 1.87 15.04
C VAL A 81 -14.15 1.36 14.79
N PHE A 82 -13.47 0.83 15.81
CA PHE A 82 -12.16 0.22 15.67
C PHE A 82 -12.20 -0.98 14.71
N SER A 83 -13.16 -1.87 14.90
CA SER A 83 -13.34 -3.07 14.07
C SER A 83 -13.55 -2.72 12.58
N LEU A 84 -14.36 -1.71 12.28
CA LEU A 84 -14.59 -1.26 10.91
C LEU A 84 -13.35 -0.61 10.30
N LYS A 85 -12.60 0.20 11.05
CA LYS A 85 -11.33 0.76 10.61
C LYS A 85 -10.31 -0.33 10.33
N LEU A 86 -10.20 -1.33 11.22
CA LEU A 86 -9.28 -2.44 11.08
C LEU A 86 -9.56 -3.24 9.79
N ILE A 87 -10.82 -3.57 9.51
CA ILE A 87 -11.20 -4.26 8.27
C ILE A 87 -10.85 -3.42 7.03
N SER A 88 -11.06 -2.10 7.08
CA SER A 88 -10.66 -1.21 5.98
C SER A 88 -9.14 -1.24 5.74
N ILE A 89 -8.33 -1.10 6.80
CA ILE A 89 -6.87 -1.14 6.73
C ILE A 89 -6.38 -2.47 6.15
N VAL A 90 -6.93 -3.56 6.61
CA VAL A 90 -6.57 -4.92 6.17
C VAL A 90 -6.82 -5.11 4.68
N GLN A 91 -7.96 -4.64 4.18
CA GLN A 91 -8.29 -4.70 2.76
C GLN A 91 -7.31 -3.87 1.91
N GLU A 92 -6.93 -2.67 2.38
CA GLU A 92 -5.96 -1.84 1.67
C GLU A 92 -4.57 -2.50 1.64
N ALA A 93 -4.14 -3.15 2.73
CA ALA A 93 -2.85 -3.84 2.81
C ALA A 93 -2.80 -5.08 1.89
N GLU A 94 -3.89 -5.86 1.79
CA GLU A 94 -4.01 -6.98 0.85
C GLU A 94 -3.89 -6.50 -0.60
N ARG A 95 -4.56 -5.39 -0.97
CA ARG A 95 -4.48 -4.79 -2.31
C ARG A 95 -3.07 -4.39 -2.70
N ILE A 96 -2.24 -3.97 -1.76
CA ILE A 96 -0.82 -3.68 -2.02
C ILE A 96 -0.09 -4.95 -2.47
N GLY A 97 -0.30 -6.09 -1.82
CA GLY A 97 0.27 -7.38 -2.21
C GLY A 97 -0.10 -7.77 -3.65
N ASP A 98 -1.37 -7.67 -4.01
CA ASP A 98 -1.86 -7.93 -5.37
C ASP A 98 -1.21 -7.04 -6.42
N LEU A 99 -1.00 -5.76 -6.10
CA LEU A 99 -0.34 -4.82 -6.99
C LEU A 99 1.15 -5.13 -7.17
N CYS A 100 1.83 -5.62 -6.13
CA CYS A 100 3.22 -6.05 -6.23
C CYS A 100 3.38 -7.27 -7.16
N LYS A 101 2.48 -8.25 -7.07
CA LYS A 101 2.44 -9.37 -8.03
C LYS A 101 2.19 -8.87 -9.46
N SER A 102 1.36 -7.85 -9.62
CA SER A 102 1.10 -7.22 -10.92
C SER A 102 2.32 -6.49 -11.47
N LEU A 103 3.12 -5.81 -10.62
CA LEU A 103 4.41 -5.20 -11.02
C LEU A 103 5.38 -6.24 -11.58
N ALA A 104 5.54 -7.39 -10.92
CA ALA A 104 6.39 -8.45 -11.41
C ALA A 104 5.93 -8.99 -12.79
N LYS A 105 4.60 -9.13 -12.99
CA LYS A 105 4.05 -9.51 -14.30
C LYS A 105 4.33 -8.47 -15.38
N VAL A 106 4.27 -7.17 -15.04
CA VAL A 106 4.61 -6.08 -15.98
C VAL A 106 6.09 -6.12 -16.33
N ALA A 107 6.98 -6.39 -15.38
CA ALA A 107 8.41 -6.56 -15.64
C ALA A 107 8.69 -7.68 -16.65
N ALA A 108 7.95 -8.79 -16.56
CA ALA A 108 8.07 -9.92 -17.49
C ALA A 108 7.60 -9.61 -18.92
N LEU A 109 6.87 -8.50 -19.16
CA LEU A 109 6.48 -8.06 -20.50
C LEU A 109 7.61 -7.30 -21.23
N ALA A 110 8.63 -6.84 -20.53
CA ALA A 110 9.66 -6.00 -21.11
C ALA A 110 10.60 -6.80 -22.03
N ASP A 111 10.80 -6.30 -23.26
CA ASP A 111 11.66 -6.92 -24.28
C ASP A 111 13.16 -6.75 -23.99
N GLY A 112 13.53 -5.84 -23.11
CA GLY A 112 14.92 -5.52 -22.81
C GLY A 112 15.10 -4.67 -21.57
N PRO A 113 16.33 -4.23 -21.30
CA PRO A 113 16.65 -3.44 -20.12
C PRO A 113 15.87 -2.12 -20.08
N ARG A 114 15.35 -1.78 -18.92
CA ARG A 114 14.67 -0.50 -18.67
C ARG A 114 15.70 0.52 -18.21
N MET A 115 15.95 1.53 -19.05
CA MET A 115 16.98 2.54 -18.82
C MET A 115 16.55 3.90 -19.36
N GLY A 116 17.23 4.95 -18.89
CA GLY A 116 17.08 6.32 -19.37
C GLY A 116 16.08 7.16 -18.60
N PRO A 117 15.93 8.44 -18.97
CA PRO A 117 15.21 9.44 -18.19
C PRO A 117 13.76 9.07 -17.83
N ARG A 118 13.08 8.32 -18.71
CA ARG A 118 11.71 7.88 -18.47
C ARG A 118 11.61 6.85 -17.34
N VAL A 119 12.60 5.96 -17.25
CA VAL A 119 12.67 4.99 -16.13
C VAL A 119 13.11 5.69 -14.85
N ASP A 120 13.99 6.69 -14.95
CA ASP A 120 14.47 7.45 -13.79
C ASP A 120 13.30 8.19 -13.11
N ALA A 121 12.35 8.75 -13.87
CA ALA A 121 11.14 9.34 -13.32
C ALA A 121 10.26 8.31 -12.57
N LEU A 122 10.20 7.07 -13.02
CA LEU A 122 9.50 5.99 -12.31
C LEU A 122 10.27 5.56 -11.04
N ARG A 123 11.60 5.55 -11.07
CA ARG A 123 12.46 5.28 -9.91
C ARG A 123 12.30 6.32 -8.81
N GLU A 124 12.15 7.60 -9.18
CA GLU A 124 11.84 8.65 -8.20
C GLU A 124 10.51 8.38 -7.50
N MET A 125 9.46 8.04 -8.25
CA MET A 125 8.17 7.66 -7.64
C MET A 125 8.30 6.40 -6.77
N GLN A 126 9.09 5.41 -7.17
CA GLN A 126 9.38 4.22 -6.36
C GLN A 126 9.98 4.58 -5.01
N GLN A 127 11.01 5.44 -4.98
CA GLN A 127 11.68 5.86 -3.75
C GLN A 127 10.71 6.58 -2.80
N GLU A 128 9.89 7.48 -3.33
CA GLU A 128 8.86 8.15 -2.53
C GLU A 128 7.87 7.15 -1.91
N ILE A 129 7.49 6.10 -2.64
CA ILE A 129 6.56 5.08 -2.13
C ILE A 129 7.23 4.21 -1.06
N LEU A 130 8.52 3.87 -1.20
CA LEU A 130 9.27 3.16 -0.15
C LEU A 130 9.29 3.96 1.16
N GLU A 131 9.50 5.27 1.09
CA GLU A 131 9.40 6.14 2.25
C GLU A 131 7.95 6.22 2.81
N MET A 132 6.94 6.16 1.94
CA MET A 132 5.54 6.11 2.39
C MET A 132 5.22 4.86 3.19
N PHE A 133 5.81 3.69 2.89
CA PHE A 133 5.66 2.48 3.72
C PHE A 133 6.14 2.73 5.15
N GLU A 134 7.30 3.33 5.33
CA GLU A 134 7.86 3.63 6.66
C GLU A 134 6.97 4.65 7.41
N LEU A 135 6.49 5.69 6.72
CA LEU A 135 5.57 6.65 7.31
C LEU A 135 4.24 6.00 7.70
N THR A 136 3.69 5.12 6.85
CA THR A 136 2.44 4.40 7.13
C THR A 136 2.60 3.47 8.33
N ARG A 137 3.71 2.72 8.40
CA ARG A 137 4.03 1.87 9.56
C ARG A 137 4.14 2.69 10.83
N ARG A 138 4.85 3.82 10.79
CA ARG A 138 4.99 4.72 11.94
C ARG A 138 3.65 5.32 12.36
N ALA A 139 2.83 5.78 11.41
CA ALA A 139 1.50 6.27 11.67
C ALA A 139 0.64 5.21 12.37
N PHE A 140 0.65 3.98 11.87
CA PHE A 140 -0.12 2.87 12.44
C PHE A 140 0.35 2.47 13.83
N VAL A 141 1.66 2.23 14.01
CA VAL A 141 2.22 1.72 15.28
C VAL A 141 2.16 2.77 16.39
N LYS A 142 2.45 4.03 16.07
CA LYS A 142 2.54 5.12 17.06
C LYS A 142 1.30 6.00 17.09
N SER A 143 0.29 5.73 16.27
CA SER A 143 -0.85 6.62 16.06
C SER A 143 -0.42 8.05 15.71
N ASP A 144 0.65 8.17 14.91
CA ASP A 144 1.28 9.44 14.54
C ASP A 144 0.48 10.08 13.39
N GLU A 145 -0.40 11.01 13.73
CA GLU A 145 -1.24 11.75 12.76
C GLU A 145 -0.37 12.54 11.76
N ALA A 146 0.76 13.09 12.19
CA ALA A 146 1.65 13.85 11.30
C ALA A 146 2.26 12.94 10.21
N SER A 147 2.66 11.71 10.55
CA SER A 147 3.09 10.72 9.57
C SER A 147 1.95 10.32 8.63
N ALA A 148 0.74 10.16 9.12
CA ALA A 148 -0.43 9.86 8.30
C ALA A 148 -0.74 10.99 7.29
N ASP A 149 -0.70 12.24 7.74
CA ASP A 149 -0.90 13.41 6.87
C ASP A 149 0.17 13.50 5.78
N LEU A 150 1.44 13.22 6.12
CA LEU A 150 2.53 13.18 5.16
C LEU A 150 2.32 12.09 4.08
N VAL A 151 1.84 10.91 4.45
CA VAL A 151 1.51 9.84 3.49
C VAL A 151 0.44 10.31 2.51
N MET A 152 -0.62 10.96 2.99
CA MET A 152 -1.69 11.50 2.13
C MET A 152 -1.18 12.59 1.18
N GLN A 153 -0.33 13.51 1.66
CA GLN A 153 0.27 14.57 0.84
C GLN A 153 1.18 13.98 -0.25
N ARG A 154 2.02 12.99 0.08
CA ARG A 154 2.89 12.30 -0.89
C ARG A 154 2.08 11.58 -1.96
N HIS A 155 0.97 10.95 -1.59
CA HIS A 155 0.09 10.33 -2.58
C HIS A 155 -0.43 11.35 -3.61
N GLU A 156 -0.88 12.53 -3.19
CA GLU A 156 -1.35 13.56 -4.14
C GLU A 156 -0.21 14.02 -5.09
N SER A 157 1.03 14.11 -4.60
CA SER A 157 2.21 14.37 -5.44
C SER A 157 2.44 13.25 -6.47
N ILE A 158 2.48 11.99 -6.01
CA ILE A 158 2.69 10.82 -6.89
C ILE A 158 1.58 10.69 -7.92
N LYS A 159 0.34 10.91 -7.53
CA LYS A 159 -0.82 10.89 -8.43
C LYS A 159 -0.67 11.91 -9.56
N LYS A 160 -0.23 13.14 -9.24
CA LYS A 160 0.06 14.18 -10.23
C LYS A 160 1.22 13.76 -11.13
N LYS A 161 2.36 13.35 -10.56
CA LYS A 161 3.53 12.87 -11.32
C LYS A 161 3.16 11.75 -12.29
N SER A 162 2.36 10.78 -11.83
CA SER A 162 1.88 9.68 -12.69
C SER A 162 0.98 10.17 -13.83
N ALA A 163 0.11 11.15 -13.60
CA ALA A 163 -0.75 11.70 -14.64
C ALA A 163 0.07 12.48 -15.69
N ASP A 164 0.99 13.33 -15.25
CA ASP A 164 1.89 14.10 -16.11
C ASP A 164 2.76 13.15 -16.94
N TYR A 165 3.37 12.13 -16.30
CA TYR A 165 4.17 11.10 -16.94
C TYR A 165 3.41 10.35 -18.04
N LEU A 166 2.16 9.96 -17.80
CA LEU A 166 1.35 9.26 -18.81
C LEU A 166 1.00 10.16 -19.98
N THR A 167 0.77 11.45 -19.74
CA THR A 167 0.54 12.42 -20.80
C THR A 167 1.77 12.59 -21.69
N GLU A 168 2.95 12.72 -21.10
CA GLU A 168 4.22 12.79 -21.83
C GLU A 168 4.50 11.51 -22.60
N LEU A 169 4.27 10.35 -21.99
CA LEU A 169 4.49 9.04 -22.60
C LEU A 169 3.56 8.81 -23.80
N ALA A 170 2.31 9.28 -23.74
CA ALA A 170 1.35 9.15 -24.84
C ALA A 170 1.77 9.92 -26.11
N HIS A 171 2.60 10.94 -25.97
CA HIS A 171 3.13 11.74 -27.09
C HIS A 171 4.61 11.45 -27.41
N ALA A 172 5.18 10.45 -26.74
CA ALA A 172 6.59 10.10 -26.92
C ALA A 172 6.83 9.40 -28.27
N THR A 173 7.88 9.85 -28.97
CA THR A 173 8.32 9.26 -30.23
C THR A 173 9.64 8.49 -30.09
N ASP A 174 10.23 8.52 -28.92
CA ASP A 174 11.53 7.94 -28.56
C ASP A 174 11.44 6.62 -27.79
N VAL A 175 10.23 6.04 -27.71
CA VAL A 175 9.98 4.74 -27.05
C VAL A 175 9.32 3.76 -28.00
N THR A 176 9.63 2.48 -27.83
CA THR A 176 8.90 1.41 -28.53
C THR A 176 7.50 1.22 -27.92
N THR A 177 6.61 0.56 -28.67
CA THR A 177 5.28 0.20 -28.14
C THR A 177 5.38 -0.65 -26.86
N ASN A 178 6.34 -1.59 -26.82
CA ASN A 178 6.58 -2.41 -25.62
C ASN A 178 6.98 -1.55 -24.42
N GLN A 179 7.96 -0.68 -24.60
CA GLN A 179 8.38 0.26 -23.53
C GLN A 179 7.23 1.14 -23.07
N ALA A 180 6.44 1.71 -23.99
CA ALA A 180 5.31 2.55 -23.65
C ALA A 180 4.27 1.80 -22.79
N VAL A 181 3.95 0.56 -23.15
CA VAL A 181 3.02 -0.29 -22.37
C VAL A 181 3.57 -0.62 -20.99
N VAL A 182 4.82 -1.08 -20.92
CA VAL A 182 5.49 -1.45 -19.65
C VAL A 182 5.57 -0.24 -18.70
N TYR A 183 5.97 0.92 -19.21
CA TYR A 183 6.12 2.13 -18.41
C TYR A 183 4.77 2.71 -17.97
N ALA A 184 3.76 2.69 -18.86
CA ALA A 184 2.42 3.13 -18.50
C ALA A 184 1.79 2.26 -17.40
N LEU A 185 1.89 0.94 -17.54
CA LEU A 185 1.40 0.00 -16.51
C LEU A 185 2.17 0.15 -15.20
N GLY A 186 3.49 0.27 -15.26
CA GLY A 186 4.35 0.53 -14.10
C GLY A 186 3.92 1.79 -13.35
N SER A 187 3.81 2.92 -14.05
CA SER A 187 3.38 4.21 -13.49
C SER A 187 2.00 4.10 -12.80
N ARG A 188 1.04 3.44 -13.46
CA ARG A 188 -0.31 3.24 -12.89
C ARG A 188 -0.29 2.39 -11.62
N ILE A 189 0.50 1.32 -11.60
CA ILE A 189 0.58 0.45 -10.40
C ILE A 189 1.28 1.19 -9.26
N LEU A 190 2.37 1.91 -9.51
CA LEU A 190 3.04 2.76 -8.51
C LEU A 190 2.05 3.74 -7.86
N SER A 191 1.30 4.48 -8.69
CA SER A 191 0.29 5.43 -8.19
C SER A 191 -0.82 4.73 -7.38
N ARG A 192 -1.22 3.51 -7.73
CA ARG A 192 -2.21 2.75 -6.96
C ARG A 192 -1.68 2.26 -5.63
N VAL A 193 -0.42 1.79 -5.57
CA VAL A 193 0.21 1.42 -4.29
C VAL A 193 0.24 2.62 -3.34
N SER A 194 0.63 3.81 -3.84
CA SER A 194 0.61 5.02 -3.03
C SER A 194 -0.79 5.39 -2.54
N ALA A 195 -1.84 5.14 -3.35
CA ALA A 195 -3.23 5.37 -2.96
C ALA A 195 -3.66 4.45 -1.79
N HIS A 196 -3.31 3.16 -1.86
CA HIS A 196 -3.63 2.23 -0.77
C HIS A 196 -2.89 2.58 0.52
N LEU A 197 -1.62 2.99 0.45
CA LEU A 197 -0.89 3.51 1.63
C LEU A 197 -1.57 4.77 2.21
N ALA A 198 -2.01 5.69 1.35
CA ALA A 198 -2.73 6.89 1.79
C ALA A 198 -4.09 6.57 2.43
N ASN A 199 -4.80 5.55 1.92
CA ASN A 199 -6.04 5.09 2.52
C ASN A 199 -5.81 4.51 3.93
N ILE A 200 -4.73 3.74 4.13
CA ILE A 200 -4.32 3.26 5.46
C ILE A 200 -4.00 4.45 6.38
N GLY A 201 -3.20 5.42 5.91
CA GLY A 201 -2.89 6.65 6.65
C GLY A 201 -4.17 7.40 7.05
N SER A 202 -5.10 7.60 6.12
CA SER A 202 -6.39 8.24 6.37
C SER A 202 -7.23 7.49 7.41
N ALA A 203 -7.23 6.15 7.38
CA ALA A 203 -7.95 5.33 8.37
C ALA A 203 -7.35 5.48 9.78
N VAL A 204 -6.03 5.70 9.89
CA VAL A 204 -5.36 5.96 11.17
C VAL A 204 -5.68 7.36 11.70
N ALA A 205 -5.56 8.41 10.86
CA ALA A 205 -5.69 9.81 11.26
C ALA A 205 -7.13 10.30 11.42
N SER A 206 -8.10 9.70 10.70
CA SER A 206 -9.44 10.27 10.58
C SER A 206 -10.46 9.66 11.54
N SER A 207 -11.41 10.47 12.01
CA SER A 207 -12.69 9.97 12.50
C SER A 207 -13.44 9.26 11.35
N PHE A 208 -14.24 8.23 11.68
CA PHE A 208 -14.94 7.37 10.71
C PHE A 208 -15.70 8.14 9.61
N ASP A 209 -16.24 9.31 9.92
CA ASP A 209 -17.00 10.13 8.97
C ASP A 209 -16.17 10.71 7.81
N ARG A 210 -14.85 10.81 7.94
CA ARG A 210 -13.96 11.31 6.89
C ARG A 210 -13.53 10.24 5.89
N LEU A 211 -13.59 8.96 6.26
CA LEU A 211 -13.24 7.84 5.36
C LEU A 211 -14.16 7.75 4.14
N ARG A 212 -15.39 8.22 4.25
CA ARG A 212 -16.42 8.15 3.20
C ARG A 212 -16.35 9.26 2.14
N ARG A 213 -15.64 10.37 2.39
CA ARG A 213 -15.68 11.57 1.53
C ARG A 213 -14.64 11.61 0.41
N LYS A 214 -13.66 10.69 0.35
CA LYS A 214 -12.58 10.70 -0.66
C LYS A 214 -12.65 9.57 -1.68
N ALA A 215 -13.70 8.79 -1.72
CA ALA A 215 -13.89 7.68 -2.66
C ALA A 215 -14.80 8.05 -3.86
N VAL A 216 -14.74 9.33 -4.29
CA VAL A 216 -15.39 9.80 -5.54
C VAL A 216 -14.36 10.49 -6.42
#